data_2f2ac7bd74c5bc91d89c070ada7469c3
#
_entry.id   2f2ac7bd74c5bc91d89c070ada7469c3
#
_cell.length_a   1.000
_cell.length_b   1.000
_cell.length_c   1.000
_cell.angle_alpha   90.00
_cell.angle_beta   90.00
_cell.angle_gamma   90.00
#
_symmetry.space_group_name_H-M   'P 1'
#
loop_
_entity.id
_entity.type
_entity.pdbx_description
1 polymer ?
#
loop_
_entity_poly.entity_id
_entity_poly.type
_entity_poly.pdbx_seq_one_letter_code
_entity_poly.pdbx_strand_id
1 'polypeptide(L)'
;VVPEVVPKFCGIDPFADDPLSQVTLDYPFWLKPVKAFSSHLGFKIETSAQFEEAIKEIRASIRQLGDAFNEALSYVNVPDEIAHLDGNACIAEEIISGVQGAPEGSVFNGEFNVHGIISQPKAKNSMSLFDRLEYPSNLPEHVHHKMVETAKTFLTHIGYNNGCFNVEFMWDEAREKLWLIEVNTRISQS
;
A
#
# COMPACT_ATOMS: atom_id res chain seq x y z
N VAL A 1 0.16 1.99 14.77
CA VAL A 1 1.09 0.93 15.20
C VAL A 1 2.51 1.30 14.81
N VAL A 2 2.73 1.72 13.57
CA VAL A 2 4.05 2.09 13.02
C VAL A 2 3.97 3.42 12.24
N PRO A 3 3.49 4.50 12.88
CA PRO A 3 3.17 5.76 12.19
C PRO A 3 4.39 6.41 11.53
N GLU A 4 5.59 6.11 12.02
CA GLU A 4 6.84 6.68 11.52
C GLU A 4 7.20 6.19 10.11
N VAL A 5 6.63 5.08 9.65
CA VAL A 5 6.88 4.51 8.31
C VAL A 5 5.68 4.62 7.38
N VAL A 6 4.56 5.17 7.82
CA VAL A 6 3.36 5.31 6.99
C VAL A 6 3.42 6.63 6.21
N PRO A 7 3.28 6.63 4.88
CA PRO A 7 3.11 7.85 4.10
C PRO A 7 1.84 8.61 4.54
N LYS A 8 1.79 9.91 4.31
CA LYS A 8 0.54 10.67 4.51
C LYS A 8 -0.51 10.15 3.53
N PHE A 9 -1.74 10.01 4.01
CA PHE A 9 -2.86 9.57 3.18
C PHE A 9 -4.18 10.14 3.69
N CYS A 10 -5.19 10.12 2.83
CA CYS A 10 -6.59 10.37 3.20
C CYS A 10 -7.53 9.48 2.39
N GLY A 11 -8.64 9.08 3.02
CA GLY A 11 -9.74 8.37 2.37
C GLY A 11 -10.60 9.35 1.58
N ILE A 12 -11.16 8.89 0.45
CA ILE A 12 -11.99 9.68 -0.45
C ILE A 12 -13.18 8.83 -0.87
N ASP A 13 -14.38 9.35 -0.68
CA ASP A 13 -15.57 8.84 -1.36
C ASP A 13 -15.62 9.44 -2.78
N PRO A 14 -15.36 8.65 -3.83
CA PRO A 14 -15.37 9.16 -5.19
C PRO A 14 -16.78 9.55 -5.66
N PHE A 15 -17.85 9.16 -4.96
CA PHE A 15 -19.24 9.47 -5.31
C PHE A 15 -19.81 10.66 -4.56
N ALA A 16 -19.07 11.28 -3.65
CA ALA A 16 -19.45 12.54 -3.02
C ALA A 16 -19.65 13.66 -4.06
N ASP A 17 -20.40 14.68 -3.70
CA ASP A 17 -20.64 15.84 -4.57
C ASP A 17 -19.34 16.59 -4.91
N ASP A 18 -18.44 16.73 -3.92
CA ASP A 18 -17.12 17.33 -4.08
C ASP A 18 -16.02 16.40 -3.49
N PRO A 19 -15.54 15.39 -4.24
CA PRO A 19 -14.51 14.48 -3.74
C PRO A 19 -13.17 15.19 -3.48
N LEU A 20 -12.86 16.27 -4.21
CA LEU A 20 -11.60 17.00 -4.05
C LEU A 20 -11.49 17.68 -2.68
N SER A 21 -12.60 18.13 -2.10
CA SER A 21 -12.62 18.73 -0.77
C SER A 21 -12.18 17.80 0.37
N GLN A 22 -12.19 16.48 0.12
CA GLN A 22 -11.74 15.45 1.08
C GLN A 22 -10.21 15.26 1.06
N VAL A 23 -9.53 15.79 0.03
CA VAL A 23 -8.08 15.65 -0.11
C VAL A 23 -7.37 16.60 0.85
N THR A 24 -6.56 16.05 1.75
CA THR A 24 -5.77 16.80 2.74
C THR A 24 -4.28 16.86 2.38
N LEU A 25 -3.90 16.39 1.19
CA LEU A 25 -2.54 16.33 0.67
C LEU A 25 -2.29 17.47 -0.33
N ASP A 26 -1.05 17.93 -0.38
CA ASP A 26 -0.57 18.81 -1.44
C ASP A 26 -0.29 18.02 -2.72
N TYR A 27 -0.37 18.69 -3.87
CA TYR A 27 0.09 18.11 -5.15
C TYR A 27 1.62 18.01 -5.20
N PRO A 28 2.16 16.98 -5.87
CA PRO A 28 1.46 15.83 -6.46
C PRO A 28 1.15 14.75 -5.41
N PHE A 29 0.07 13.99 -5.62
CA PHE A 29 -0.25 12.80 -4.84
C PHE A 29 -0.68 11.64 -5.76
N TRP A 30 -0.70 10.43 -5.19
CA TRP A 30 -1.19 9.24 -5.86
C TRP A 30 -2.62 8.96 -5.44
N LEU A 31 -3.53 8.76 -6.41
CA LEU A 31 -4.93 8.43 -6.17
C LEU A 31 -5.20 7.02 -6.71
N LYS A 32 -5.81 6.16 -5.91
CA LYS A 32 -6.19 4.80 -6.32
C LYS A 32 -7.42 4.31 -5.54
N PRO A 33 -8.21 3.34 -6.04
CA PRO A 33 -9.19 2.63 -5.24
C PRO A 33 -8.54 1.93 -4.03
N VAL A 34 -9.25 1.84 -2.90
CA VAL A 34 -8.78 1.09 -1.72
C VAL A 34 -8.66 -0.40 -2.02
N LYS A 35 -9.46 -0.90 -2.97
CA LYS A 35 -9.38 -2.26 -3.49
C LYS A 35 -9.02 -2.22 -4.97
N ALA A 36 -7.75 -2.44 -5.26
CA ALA A 36 -7.22 -2.54 -6.62
C ALA A 36 -6.09 -3.58 -6.65
N PHE A 37 -5.68 -3.98 -7.84
CA PHE A 37 -4.52 -4.84 -8.06
C PHE A 37 -3.71 -4.33 -9.26
N SER A 38 -2.41 -4.60 -9.25
CA SER A 38 -1.50 -4.25 -10.35
C SER A 38 -1.58 -2.78 -10.79
N SER A 39 -1.72 -1.86 -9.84
CA SER A 39 -1.86 -0.40 -10.10
C SER A 39 -3.04 -0.02 -11.01
N HIS A 40 -4.02 -0.91 -11.19
CA HIS A 40 -5.22 -0.62 -11.97
C HIS A 40 -6.00 0.54 -11.34
N LEU A 41 -6.42 1.53 -12.15
CA LEU A 41 -7.04 2.77 -11.71
C LEU A 41 -6.19 3.61 -10.73
N GLY A 42 -4.86 3.50 -10.81
CA GLY A 42 -3.94 4.34 -10.06
C GLY A 42 -3.46 5.53 -10.90
N PHE A 43 -3.56 6.74 -10.34
CA PHE A 43 -3.28 8.00 -11.03
C PHE A 43 -2.34 8.88 -10.23
N LYS A 44 -1.32 9.44 -10.90
CA LYS A 44 -0.55 10.56 -10.37
C LYS A 44 -1.32 11.84 -10.62
N ILE A 45 -1.65 12.55 -9.55
CA ILE A 45 -2.43 13.78 -9.61
C ILE A 45 -1.52 14.98 -9.34
N GLU A 46 -1.42 15.88 -10.30
CA GLU A 46 -0.62 17.10 -10.23
C GLU A 46 -1.49 18.38 -10.30
N THR A 47 -2.75 18.21 -10.72
CA THR A 47 -3.70 19.34 -10.85
C THR A 47 -5.13 18.87 -10.54
N SER A 48 -6.02 19.82 -10.23
CA SER A 48 -7.44 19.54 -10.04
C SER A 48 -8.11 18.96 -11.28
N ALA A 49 -7.73 19.40 -12.48
CA ALA A 49 -8.27 18.85 -13.73
C ALA A 49 -7.92 17.36 -13.90
N GLN A 50 -6.69 16.95 -13.57
CA GLN A 50 -6.30 15.54 -13.57
C GLN A 50 -7.08 14.73 -12.53
N PHE A 51 -7.36 15.32 -11.35
CA PHE A 51 -8.18 14.68 -10.35
C PHE A 51 -9.60 14.42 -10.85
N GLU A 52 -10.24 15.41 -11.49
CA GLU A 52 -11.59 15.26 -12.04
C GLU A 52 -11.66 14.15 -13.10
N GLU A 53 -10.66 14.10 -14.00
CA GLU A 53 -10.57 13.03 -15.00
C GLU A 53 -10.39 11.65 -14.35
N ALA A 54 -9.49 11.53 -13.37
CA ALA A 54 -9.25 10.29 -12.65
C ALA A 54 -10.52 9.82 -11.90
N ILE A 55 -11.22 10.70 -11.19
CA ILE A 55 -12.47 10.38 -10.50
C ILE A 55 -13.55 9.89 -11.48
N LYS A 56 -13.64 10.49 -12.66
CA LYS A 56 -14.57 10.05 -13.69
C LYS A 56 -14.28 8.61 -14.15
N GLU A 57 -13.01 8.29 -14.37
CA GLU A 57 -12.58 6.94 -14.77
C GLU A 57 -12.80 5.93 -13.64
N ILE A 58 -12.45 6.30 -12.42
CA ILE A 58 -12.67 5.49 -11.22
C ILE A 58 -14.17 5.18 -11.05
N ARG A 59 -15.04 6.19 -11.10
CA ARG A 59 -16.50 6.01 -10.97
C ARG A 59 -17.06 5.03 -12.00
N ALA A 60 -16.50 5.00 -13.20
CA ALA A 60 -16.97 4.10 -14.26
C ALA A 60 -16.61 2.63 -14.00
N SER A 61 -15.58 2.35 -13.21
CA SER A 61 -14.99 1.00 -13.13
C SER A 61 -14.91 0.42 -11.71
N ILE A 62 -14.90 1.26 -10.68
CA ILE A 62 -14.57 0.85 -9.29
C ILE A 62 -15.52 -0.21 -8.73
N ARG A 63 -16.80 -0.15 -9.08
CA ARG A 63 -17.83 -1.09 -8.58
C ARG A 63 -17.57 -2.54 -8.96
N GLN A 64 -16.86 -2.79 -10.05
CA GLN A 64 -16.51 -4.15 -10.47
C GLN A 64 -15.70 -4.91 -9.42
N LEU A 65 -14.87 -4.18 -8.66
CA LEU A 65 -14.03 -4.74 -7.59
C LEU A 65 -14.58 -4.42 -6.21
N GLY A 66 -15.07 -3.20 -6.02
CA GLY A 66 -15.53 -2.68 -4.74
C GLY A 66 -16.77 -3.41 -4.23
N ASP A 67 -17.74 -3.72 -5.08
CA ASP A 67 -18.97 -4.39 -4.66
C ASP A 67 -18.70 -5.81 -4.17
N ALA A 68 -17.82 -6.57 -4.84
CA ALA A 68 -17.41 -7.89 -4.37
C ALA A 68 -16.63 -7.83 -3.05
N PHE A 69 -15.85 -6.78 -2.84
CA PHE A 69 -15.14 -6.56 -1.58
C PHE A 69 -16.09 -6.14 -0.46
N ASN A 70 -17.14 -5.37 -0.76
CA ASN A 70 -18.18 -5.00 0.20
C ASN A 70 -18.93 -6.22 0.73
N GLU A 71 -19.16 -7.23 -0.11
CA GLU A 71 -19.70 -8.50 0.36
C GLU A 71 -18.79 -9.15 1.40
N ALA A 72 -17.47 -9.18 1.15
CA ALA A 72 -16.51 -9.70 2.13
C ALA A 72 -16.47 -8.87 3.42
N LEU A 73 -16.55 -7.54 3.33
CA LEU A 73 -16.61 -6.65 4.50
C LEU A 73 -17.83 -6.87 5.36
N SER A 74 -18.96 -7.34 4.80
CA SER A 74 -20.18 -7.63 5.56
C SER A 74 -20.04 -8.76 6.58
N TYR A 75 -18.99 -9.57 6.47
CA TYR A 75 -18.69 -10.68 7.40
C TYR A 75 -17.71 -10.30 8.52
N VAL A 76 -17.21 -9.06 8.53
CA VAL A 76 -16.23 -8.60 9.53
C VAL A 76 -16.74 -7.33 10.22
N ASN A 77 -16.25 -7.09 11.45
CA ASN A 77 -16.51 -5.85 12.15
C ASN A 77 -15.53 -4.79 11.66
N VAL A 78 -16.01 -3.85 10.88
CA VAL A 78 -15.24 -2.69 10.42
C VAL A 78 -15.20 -1.67 11.57
N PRO A 79 -14.02 -1.12 11.95
CA PRO A 79 -13.92 -0.07 12.95
C PRO A 79 -14.73 1.17 12.57
N ASP A 80 -15.38 1.80 13.55
CA ASP A 80 -16.28 2.96 13.34
C ASP A 80 -15.59 4.13 12.62
N GLU A 81 -14.26 4.31 12.87
CA GLU A 81 -13.45 5.37 12.28
C GLU A 81 -13.37 5.29 10.76
N ILE A 82 -13.49 4.10 10.19
CA ILE A 82 -13.42 3.83 8.74
C ILE A 82 -14.70 3.24 8.17
N ALA A 83 -15.76 3.08 8.97
CA ALA A 83 -17.00 2.48 8.55
C ALA A 83 -17.73 3.26 7.43
N HIS A 84 -17.38 4.54 7.26
CA HIS A 84 -17.87 5.40 6.18
C HIS A 84 -17.15 5.16 4.84
N LEU A 85 -16.04 4.41 4.83
CA LEU A 85 -15.30 4.03 3.63
C LEU A 85 -15.59 2.57 3.33
N ASP A 86 -16.13 2.31 2.17
CA ASP A 86 -16.41 0.96 1.69
C ASP A 86 -15.41 0.52 0.61
N GLY A 87 -15.65 -0.64 0.00
CA GLY A 87 -14.83 -1.16 -1.10
C GLY A 87 -14.82 -0.29 -2.35
N ASN A 88 -15.72 0.67 -2.45
CA ASN A 88 -15.80 1.65 -3.54
C ASN A 88 -15.10 2.99 -3.17
N ALA A 89 -14.48 3.08 -2.00
CA ALA A 89 -13.68 4.24 -1.63
C ALA A 89 -12.33 4.28 -2.35
N CYS A 90 -11.75 5.46 -2.39
CA CYS A 90 -10.39 5.70 -2.86
C CYS A 90 -9.48 6.12 -1.71
N ILE A 91 -8.19 6.03 -1.94
CA ILE A 91 -7.15 6.57 -1.09
C ILE A 91 -6.28 7.52 -1.91
N ALA A 92 -6.03 8.71 -1.38
CA ALA A 92 -4.96 9.59 -1.85
C ALA A 92 -3.76 9.40 -0.93
N GLU A 93 -2.58 9.23 -1.52
CA GLU A 93 -1.34 8.93 -0.81
C GLU A 93 -0.22 9.89 -1.26
N GLU A 94 0.64 10.27 -0.32
CA GLU A 94 1.89 10.97 -0.62
C GLU A 94 2.73 10.13 -1.59
N ILE A 95 3.27 10.78 -2.63
CA ILE A 95 4.19 10.10 -3.56
C ILE A 95 5.52 9.89 -2.88
N ILE A 96 5.88 8.64 -2.72
CA ILE A 96 7.16 8.19 -2.16
C ILE A 96 8.08 7.70 -3.26
N SER A 97 9.37 7.77 -3.02
CA SER A 97 10.42 7.34 -3.95
C SER A 97 11.43 6.44 -3.25
N GLY A 98 12.21 5.70 -4.02
CA GLY A 98 13.26 4.85 -3.48
C GLY A 98 13.35 3.48 -4.15
N VAL A 99 14.00 2.55 -3.45
CA VAL A 99 14.10 1.14 -3.85
C VAL A 99 13.09 0.34 -3.04
N GLN A 100 12.26 -0.44 -3.71
CA GLN A 100 11.32 -1.32 -3.03
C GLN A 100 12.06 -2.55 -2.48
N GLY A 101 11.73 -2.90 -1.24
CA GLY A 101 12.19 -4.12 -0.59
C GLY A 101 11.03 -4.81 0.12
N ALA A 102 11.04 -6.14 0.12
CA ALA A 102 9.96 -6.92 0.71
C ALA A 102 10.53 -8.11 1.49
N PRO A 103 10.49 -8.09 2.82
CA PRO A 103 10.64 -9.29 3.62
C PRO A 103 9.45 -10.24 3.40
N GLU A 104 9.80 -11.49 3.16
CA GLU A 104 8.85 -12.59 3.04
C GLU A 104 9.09 -13.60 4.15
N GLY A 105 8.01 -14.16 4.67
CA GLY A 105 8.12 -15.07 5.78
C GLY A 105 6.82 -15.73 6.18
N SER A 106 6.84 -16.29 7.38
CA SER A 106 5.67 -16.91 7.99
C SER A 106 5.60 -16.61 9.48
N VAL A 107 4.37 -16.59 9.99
CA VAL A 107 4.10 -16.63 11.43
C VAL A 107 3.38 -17.94 11.72
N PHE A 108 3.89 -18.71 12.68
CA PHE A 108 3.28 -19.97 13.09
C PHE A 108 3.38 -20.12 14.61
N ASN A 109 2.24 -20.27 15.28
CA ASN A 109 2.16 -20.36 16.75
C ASN A 109 2.91 -19.23 17.48
N GLY A 110 2.86 -18.01 16.93
CA GLY A 110 3.56 -16.83 17.47
C GLY A 110 5.05 -16.72 17.09
N GLU A 111 5.62 -17.72 16.43
CA GLU A 111 6.98 -17.65 15.91
C GLU A 111 6.98 -16.92 14.57
N PHE A 112 7.71 -15.80 14.53
CA PHE A 112 7.88 -14.96 13.34
C PHE A 112 9.21 -15.34 12.65
N ASN A 113 9.12 -15.86 11.42
CA ASN A 113 10.27 -16.29 10.64
C ASN A 113 10.31 -15.56 9.30
N VAL A 114 11.45 -14.92 8.98
CA VAL A 114 11.73 -14.34 7.67
C VAL A 114 12.51 -15.36 6.84
N HIS A 115 12.00 -15.67 5.65
CA HIS A 115 12.64 -16.61 4.72
C HIS A 115 13.61 -15.89 3.79
N GLY A 116 13.36 -14.61 3.50
CA GLY A 116 14.25 -13.79 2.69
C GLY A 116 13.73 -12.37 2.54
N ILE A 117 14.57 -11.53 1.97
CA ILE A 117 14.22 -10.16 1.57
C ILE A 117 14.54 -10.02 0.09
N ILE A 118 13.54 -9.62 -0.68
CA ILE A 118 13.64 -9.36 -2.11
C ILE A 118 13.72 -7.85 -2.31
N SER A 119 14.52 -7.35 -3.23
CA SER A 119 14.45 -5.97 -3.68
C SER A 119 14.00 -5.88 -5.13
N GLN A 120 13.32 -4.79 -5.45
CA GLN A 120 12.72 -4.53 -6.75
C GLN A 120 13.16 -3.14 -7.24
N PRO A 121 14.33 -3.04 -7.90
CA PRO A 121 14.74 -1.80 -8.54
C PRO A 121 13.73 -1.43 -9.62
N LYS A 122 13.34 -0.16 -9.66
CA LYS A 122 12.42 0.33 -10.69
C LYS A 122 13.10 0.42 -12.04
N ALA A 123 12.35 0.12 -13.10
CA ALA A 123 12.80 0.36 -14.46
C ALA A 123 13.06 1.86 -14.68
N LYS A 124 14.09 2.17 -15.46
CA LYS A 124 14.38 3.56 -15.85
C LYS A 124 13.14 4.16 -16.52
N ASN A 125 12.74 5.34 -16.08
CA ASN A 125 11.60 6.10 -16.61
C ASN A 125 10.22 5.50 -16.30
N SER A 126 10.08 4.63 -15.30
CA SER A 126 8.78 4.17 -14.83
C SER A 126 8.59 4.40 -13.33
N MET A 127 7.39 4.79 -12.94
CA MET A 127 7.01 4.90 -11.52
C MET A 127 6.47 3.58 -10.95
N SER A 128 5.95 2.70 -11.80
CA SER A 128 5.25 1.47 -11.41
C SER A 128 5.82 0.18 -11.99
N LEU A 129 6.71 0.27 -12.99
CA LEU A 129 7.33 -0.93 -13.58
C LEU A 129 8.68 -1.21 -12.91
N PHE A 130 8.88 -2.44 -12.49
CA PHE A 130 10.13 -2.94 -11.96
C PHE A 130 11.01 -3.45 -13.09
N ASP A 131 12.32 -3.29 -12.93
CA ASP A 131 13.31 -3.81 -13.89
C ASP A 131 13.51 -5.31 -13.68
N ARG A 132 13.70 -5.71 -12.44
CA ARG A 132 13.95 -7.11 -12.03
C ARG A 132 13.65 -7.34 -10.57
N LEU A 133 13.60 -8.61 -10.19
CA LEU A 133 13.66 -9.04 -8.80
C LEU A 133 15.10 -9.41 -8.44
N GLU A 134 15.57 -8.97 -7.29
CA GLU A 134 16.89 -9.30 -6.76
C GLU A 134 16.75 -10.07 -5.45
N TYR A 135 17.34 -11.26 -5.42
CA TYR A 135 17.43 -12.08 -4.21
C TYR A 135 18.86 -12.65 -4.09
N PRO A 136 19.52 -12.53 -2.93
CA PRO A 136 19.12 -11.71 -1.79
C PRO A 136 19.12 -10.21 -2.13
N SER A 137 18.30 -9.44 -1.39
CA SER A 137 18.23 -7.98 -1.55
C SER A 137 19.60 -7.32 -1.36
N ASN A 138 19.91 -6.33 -2.20
CA ASN A 138 21.12 -5.50 -2.10
C ASN A 138 20.94 -4.24 -1.21
N LEU A 139 19.80 -4.09 -0.55
CA LEU A 139 19.60 -3.00 0.40
C LEU A 139 20.54 -3.13 1.60
N PRO A 140 20.93 -2.01 2.27
CA PRO A 140 21.80 -2.06 3.44
C PRO A 140 21.24 -2.91 4.58
N GLU A 141 22.09 -3.57 5.35
CA GLU A 141 21.70 -4.46 6.45
C GLU A 141 20.81 -3.77 7.50
N HIS A 142 21.12 -2.51 7.84
CA HIS A 142 20.29 -1.75 8.78
C HIS A 142 18.86 -1.49 8.26
N VAL A 143 18.70 -1.40 6.93
CA VAL A 143 17.39 -1.27 6.29
C VAL A 143 16.63 -2.60 6.37
N HIS A 144 17.31 -3.72 6.09
CA HIS A 144 16.73 -5.06 6.26
C HIS A 144 16.22 -5.26 7.69
N HIS A 145 17.05 -4.92 8.68
CA HIS A 145 16.67 -5.03 10.08
C HIS A 145 15.42 -4.20 10.40
N LYS A 146 15.39 -2.95 9.94
CA LYS A 146 14.25 -2.04 10.15
C LYS A 146 12.97 -2.55 9.49
N MET A 147 13.06 -3.10 8.27
CA MET A 147 11.92 -3.73 7.58
C MET A 147 11.34 -4.90 8.37
N VAL A 148 12.23 -5.80 8.83
CA VAL A 148 11.85 -7.01 9.59
C VAL A 148 11.20 -6.64 10.92
N GLU A 149 11.78 -5.72 11.68
CA GLU A 149 11.23 -5.28 12.97
C GLU A 149 9.87 -4.56 12.79
N THR A 150 9.74 -3.75 11.75
CA THR A 150 8.48 -3.08 11.43
C THR A 150 7.39 -4.10 11.06
N ALA A 151 7.70 -5.05 10.18
CA ALA A 151 6.78 -6.11 9.79
C ALA A 151 6.35 -6.95 10.99
N LYS A 152 7.29 -7.35 11.84
CA LYS A 152 7.04 -8.11 13.06
C LYS A 152 6.13 -7.34 14.03
N THR A 153 6.45 -6.07 14.27
CA THR A 153 5.67 -5.20 15.16
C THR A 153 4.23 -5.08 14.68
N PHE A 154 4.03 -4.82 13.39
CA PHE A 154 2.70 -4.68 12.80
C PHE A 154 1.91 -5.99 12.86
N LEU A 155 2.49 -7.09 12.36
CA LEU A 155 1.81 -8.39 12.31
C LEU A 155 1.48 -8.94 13.70
N THR A 156 2.37 -8.73 14.69
CA THR A 156 2.11 -9.09 16.08
C THR A 156 0.95 -8.28 16.66
N HIS A 157 0.91 -6.97 16.39
CA HIS A 157 -0.13 -6.08 16.90
C HIS A 157 -1.53 -6.47 16.42
N ILE A 158 -1.65 -6.83 15.13
CA ILE A 158 -2.94 -7.26 14.57
C ILE A 158 -3.30 -8.72 14.90
N GLY A 159 -2.46 -9.41 15.68
CA GLY A 159 -2.69 -10.82 16.05
C GLY A 159 -2.54 -11.79 14.89
N TYR A 160 -1.79 -11.41 13.83
CA TYR A 160 -1.57 -12.28 12.69
C TYR A 160 -0.80 -13.52 13.10
N ASN A 161 -1.35 -14.69 12.80
CA ASN A 161 -0.75 -15.98 13.13
C ASN A 161 -1.17 -17.06 12.11
N ASN A 162 -0.36 -18.13 12.00
CA ASN A 162 -0.63 -19.28 11.14
C ASN A 162 -0.78 -18.94 9.65
N GLY A 163 0.12 -18.13 9.12
CA GLY A 163 0.11 -17.76 7.71
C GLY A 163 1.44 -17.23 7.20
N CYS A 164 1.52 -17.11 5.88
CA CYS A 164 2.65 -16.48 5.21
C CYS A 164 2.38 -14.98 5.03
N PHE A 165 3.45 -14.21 4.94
CA PHE A 165 3.37 -12.78 4.68
C PHE A 165 4.41 -12.34 3.64
N ASN A 166 4.08 -11.27 2.96
CA ASN A 166 4.98 -10.42 2.19
C ASN A 166 4.66 -8.98 2.58
N VAL A 167 5.62 -8.26 3.11
CA VAL A 167 5.42 -6.85 3.53
C VAL A 167 6.30 -5.96 2.66
N GLU A 168 5.67 -5.07 1.91
CA GLU A 168 6.34 -4.21 0.94
C GLU A 168 6.71 -2.86 1.55
N PHE A 169 7.97 -2.48 1.36
CA PHE A 169 8.54 -1.22 1.81
C PHE A 169 9.21 -0.49 0.66
N MET A 170 9.33 0.83 0.81
CA MET A 170 10.16 1.67 -0.04
C MET A 170 11.25 2.30 0.81
N TRP A 171 12.51 2.10 0.43
CA TRP A 171 13.66 2.76 1.04
C TRP A 171 14.09 3.98 0.23
N ASP A 172 13.92 5.17 0.81
CA ASP A 172 14.42 6.43 0.28
C ASP A 172 15.79 6.72 0.89
N GLU A 173 16.86 6.39 0.15
CA GLU A 173 18.24 6.56 0.61
C GLU A 173 18.58 8.04 0.85
N ALA A 174 18.08 8.93 0.00
CA ALA A 174 18.38 10.37 0.11
C ALA A 174 17.82 11.01 1.39
N ARG A 175 16.70 10.46 1.89
CA ARG A 175 16.05 10.92 3.13
C ARG A 175 16.32 10.01 4.32
N GLU A 176 17.06 8.90 4.12
CA GLU A 176 17.22 7.82 5.11
C GLU A 176 15.87 7.36 5.71
N LYS A 177 14.85 7.28 4.86
CA LYS A 177 13.47 7.04 5.27
C LYS A 177 12.95 5.71 4.72
N LEU A 178 12.38 4.91 5.61
CA LEU A 178 11.65 3.70 5.26
C LEU A 178 10.14 4.02 5.23
N TRP A 179 9.47 3.59 4.18
CA TRP A 179 8.05 3.70 4.00
C TRP A 179 7.41 2.32 3.87
N LEU A 180 6.34 2.07 4.63
CA LEU A 180 5.50 0.90 4.47
C LEU A 180 4.51 1.14 3.31
N ILE A 181 4.47 0.25 2.34
CA ILE A 181 3.60 0.34 1.18
C ILE A 181 2.37 -0.55 1.36
N GLU A 182 2.60 -1.85 1.57
CA GLU A 182 1.54 -2.84 1.58
C GLU A 182 1.89 -4.02 2.49
N VAL A 183 0.87 -4.59 3.14
CA VAL A 183 0.98 -5.81 3.91
C VAL A 183 0.13 -6.89 3.26
N ASN A 184 0.79 -7.86 2.66
CA ASN A 184 0.14 -9.00 2.02
C ASN A 184 0.21 -10.21 2.95
N THR A 185 -0.93 -10.72 3.39
CA THR A 185 -1.06 -11.91 4.24
C THR A 185 -1.15 -13.20 3.41
N ARG A 186 -0.23 -13.33 2.46
CA ARG A 186 -0.12 -14.44 1.51
C ARG A 186 1.31 -14.60 1.05
N ILE A 187 1.60 -15.69 0.36
CA ILE A 187 2.84 -15.87 -0.41
C ILE A 187 2.84 -14.88 -1.57
N SER A 188 3.98 -14.26 -1.84
CA SER A 188 4.14 -13.43 -3.05
C SER A 188 4.12 -14.31 -4.31
N GLN A 189 3.94 -13.67 -5.45
CA GLN A 189 4.08 -14.33 -6.77
C GLN A 189 5.45 -14.08 -7.39
N SER A 190 6.39 -13.59 -6.60
CA SER A 190 7.77 -13.29 -7.02
C SER A 190 8.67 -14.51 -7.04
#